data_d0f309823ef000f9d75c113e1200f354
#
_entry.id   d0f309823ef000f9d75c113e1200f354
#
_cell.length_a   1.000
_cell.length_b   1.000
_cell.length_c   1.000
_cell.angle_alpha   90.00
_cell.angle_beta   90.00
_cell.angle_gamma   90.00
#
_symmetry.space_group_name_H-M   'P 1'
#
loop_
_entity.id
_entity.type
_entity.pdbx_description
1 polymer ?
#
loop_
_entity_poly.entity_id
_entity_poly.type
_entity_poly.pdbx_seq_one_letter_code
_entity_poly.pdbx_strand_id
1 'polypeptide(L)'
;MAQFSTDGIDSIAEEMAWMGEAAGETADEMLLAGAEEVKRAWKETAERHGYRETGDMIESIKADKAPKSDADGVRKIDVYPRGQDHKKKPVRNAEKAYLLHYGTSRIRGSHWIEEAEQKALPTVQQVFGDIWDRHLKGG
;
A
#
# COMPACT_ATOMS: atom_id res chain seq x y z
N MET A 1 0.71 7.35 -10.32
CA MET A 1 1.46 6.52 -9.38
C MET A 1 0.52 5.92 -8.35
N ALA A 2 0.59 4.62 -8.16
CA ALA A 2 -0.32 3.94 -7.25
C ALA A 2 0.09 4.22 -5.79
N GLN A 3 -0.82 4.79 -5.04
CA GLN A 3 -0.62 5.10 -3.62
C GLN A 3 -1.70 4.41 -2.80
N PHE A 4 -1.29 3.87 -1.67
CA PHE A 4 -2.22 3.43 -0.65
C PHE A 4 -2.36 4.53 0.39
N SER A 5 -3.59 4.90 0.70
CA SER A 5 -3.88 5.88 1.73
C SER A 5 -4.93 5.33 2.70
N THR A 6 -5.14 6.04 3.80
CA THR A 6 -6.14 5.68 4.79
C THR A 6 -7.56 6.12 4.42
N ASP A 7 -7.78 6.61 3.22
CA ASP A 7 -9.08 7.15 2.80
C ASP A 7 -10.24 6.17 2.99
N GLY A 8 -10.00 4.86 2.79
CA GLY A 8 -11.02 3.83 3.00
C GLY A 8 -11.26 3.45 4.47
N ILE A 9 -10.50 4.02 5.40
CA ILE A 9 -10.57 3.73 6.83
C ILE A 9 -10.63 5.02 7.67
N ASP A 10 -11.17 6.06 7.08
CA ASP A 10 -11.24 7.42 7.65
C ASP A 10 -11.87 7.48 9.02
N SER A 11 -12.88 6.66 9.29
CA SER A 11 -13.55 6.67 10.59
C SER A 11 -12.61 6.33 11.75
N ILE A 12 -11.69 5.38 11.53
CA ILE A 12 -10.67 5.03 12.53
C ILE A 12 -9.66 6.14 12.66
N ALA A 13 -9.19 6.69 11.53
CA ALA A 13 -8.23 7.79 11.51
C ALA A 13 -8.80 9.04 12.19
N GLU A 14 -10.07 9.37 11.96
CA GLU A 14 -10.74 10.49 12.60
C GLU A 14 -10.85 10.30 14.12
N GLU A 15 -11.25 9.13 14.59
CA GLU A 15 -11.29 8.83 16.03
C GLU A 15 -9.91 9.00 16.66
N MET A 16 -8.87 8.57 15.98
CA MET A 16 -7.50 8.68 16.46
C MET A 16 -7.03 10.13 16.52
N ALA A 17 -7.43 10.96 15.58
CA ALA A 17 -7.07 12.39 15.57
C ALA A 17 -7.57 13.13 16.81
N TRP A 18 -8.63 12.66 17.45
CA TRP A 18 -9.18 13.25 18.68
C TRP A 18 -8.39 12.90 19.95
N MET A 19 -7.49 11.93 19.87
CA MET A 19 -6.78 11.40 21.04
C MET A 19 -5.40 12.02 21.28
N GLY A 20 -4.94 12.94 20.41
CA GLY A 20 -3.67 13.65 20.60
C GLY A 20 -2.43 12.87 20.17
N GLU A 21 -1.25 13.27 20.67
CA GLU A 21 0.06 12.74 20.23
C GLU A 21 0.24 11.24 20.46
N ALA A 22 -0.32 10.70 21.54
CA ALA A 22 -0.25 9.27 21.82
C ALA A 22 -0.94 8.45 20.72
N ALA A 23 -2.01 9.00 20.14
CA ALA A 23 -2.69 8.40 19.02
C ALA A 23 -1.86 8.51 17.73
N GLY A 24 -1.01 9.53 17.62
CA GLY A 24 -0.11 9.69 16.46
C GLY A 24 0.87 8.56 16.30
N GLU A 25 1.50 8.13 17.38
CA GLU A 25 2.41 6.98 17.36
C GLU A 25 1.67 5.68 17.02
N THR A 26 0.50 5.50 17.59
CA THR A 26 -0.35 4.34 17.30
C THR A 26 -0.79 4.34 15.84
N ALA A 27 -1.15 5.51 15.30
CA ALA A 27 -1.52 5.66 13.89
C ALA A 27 -0.37 5.27 12.98
N ASP A 28 0.85 5.71 13.29
CA ASP A 28 2.03 5.38 12.49
C ASP A 28 2.31 3.87 12.54
N GLU A 29 2.20 3.23 13.69
CA GLU A 29 2.34 1.79 13.82
C GLU A 29 1.30 1.05 12.97
N MET A 30 0.05 1.50 13.02
CA MET A 30 -1.04 0.92 12.24
C MET A 30 -0.77 1.06 10.73
N LEU A 31 -0.34 2.24 10.28
CA LEU A 31 -0.02 2.46 8.87
C LEU A 31 1.12 1.58 8.38
N LEU A 32 2.17 1.45 9.18
CA LEU A 32 3.31 0.59 8.82
C LEU A 32 2.88 -0.88 8.72
N ALA A 33 2.12 -1.36 9.69
CA ALA A 33 1.63 -2.74 9.67
C ALA A 33 0.65 -2.99 8.51
N GLY A 34 -0.24 -2.04 8.27
CA GLY A 34 -1.19 -2.12 7.14
C GLY A 34 -0.48 -2.10 5.80
N ALA A 35 0.56 -1.27 5.66
CA ALA A 35 1.34 -1.19 4.43
C ALA A 35 2.03 -2.51 4.09
N GLU A 36 2.50 -3.26 5.09
CA GLU A 36 3.08 -4.59 4.86
C GLU A 36 2.03 -5.56 4.30
N GLU A 37 0.78 -5.48 4.76
CA GLU A 37 -0.30 -6.31 4.22
C GLU A 37 -0.65 -5.91 2.78
N VAL A 38 -0.67 -4.62 2.48
CA VAL A 38 -0.90 -4.12 1.11
C VAL A 38 0.23 -4.58 0.19
N LYS A 39 1.47 -4.46 0.64
CA LYS A 39 2.63 -4.92 -0.12
C LYS A 39 2.52 -6.41 -0.45
N ARG A 40 2.16 -7.22 0.53
CA ARG A 40 1.97 -8.67 0.34
C ARG A 40 0.88 -8.95 -0.69
N ALA A 41 -0.25 -8.26 -0.59
CA ALA A 41 -1.36 -8.42 -1.51
C ALA A 41 -1.00 -8.03 -2.94
N TRP A 42 -0.24 -6.95 -3.12
CA TRP A 42 0.24 -6.56 -4.44
C TRP A 42 1.14 -7.63 -5.06
N LYS A 43 2.10 -8.13 -4.27
CA LYS A 43 3.02 -9.17 -4.75
C LYS A 43 2.28 -10.44 -5.14
N GLU A 44 1.38 -10.90 -4.29
CA GLU A 44 0.58 -12.10 -4.55
C GLU A 44 -0.30 -11.95 -5.79
N THR A 45 -0.96 -10.79 -5.93
CA THR A 45 -1.84 -10.51 -7.05
C THR A 45 -1.05 -10.45 -8.36
N ALA A 46 0.08 -9.76 -8.36
CA ALA A 46 0.95 -9.69 -9.53
C ALA A 46 1.46 -11.07 -9.95
N GLU A 47 1.84 -11.90 -8.98
CA GLU A 47 2.28 -13.27 -9.27
C GLU A 47 1.15 -14.13 -9.84
N ARG A 48 -0.05 -14.00 -9.30
CA ARG A 48 -1.21 -14.73 -9.78
C ARG A 48 -1.56 -14.36 -11.22
N HIS A 49 -1.37 -13.09 -11.59
CA HIS A 49 -1.55 -12.65 -12.98
C HIS A 49 -0.38 -13.04 -13.89
N GLY A 50 0.69 -13.57 -13.35
CA GLY A 50 1.86 -13.97 -14.13
C GLY A 50 2.78 -12.82 -14.52
N TYR A 51 2.76 -11.72 -13.79
CA TYR A 51 3.57 -10.53 -14.09
C TYR A 51 5.03 -10.65 -13.63
N ARG A 52 5.66 -11.76 -13.96
CA ARG A 52 7.02 -12.06 -13.53
C ARG A 52 7.98 -12.23 -14.72
N GLU A 53 7.99 -11.28 -15.64
CA GLU A 53 8.89 -11.34 -16.79
C GLU A 53 10.36 -11.43 -16.36
N THR A 54 10.80 -10.51 -15.49
CA THR A 54 12.13 -10.52 -14.91
C THR A 54 12.11 -10.69 -13.40
N GLY A 55 10.94 -10.57 -12.78
CA GLY A 55 10.79 -10.53 -11.33
C GLY A 55 11.06 -9.16 -10.73
N ASP A 56 11.67 -8.24 -11.46
CA ASP A 56 12.11 -6.95 -10.96
C ASP A 56 10.95 -6.09 -10.43
N MET A 57 9.83 -6.04 -11.17
CA MET A 57 8.68 -5.26 -10.75
C MET A 57 8.11 -5.77 -9.43
N ILE A 58 7.90 -7.07 -9.32
CA ILE A 58 7.33 -7.69 -8.12
C ILE A 58 8.26 -7.49 -6.92
N GLU A 59 9.54 -7.75 -7.09
CA GLU A 59 10.52 -7.60 -6.03
C GLU A 59 10.67 -6.16 -5.56
N SER A 60 10.43 -5.19 -6.45
CA SER A 60 10.56 -3.76 -6.15
C SER A 60 9.38 -3.18 -5.39
N ILE A 61 8.27 -3.92 -5.23
CA ILE A 61 7.10 -3.45 -4.47
C ILE A 61 7.49 -3.31 -3.00
N LYS A 62 7.50 -2.08 -2.52
CA LYS A 62 7.92 -1.75 -1.15
C LYS A 62 7.04 -0.65 -0.58
N ALA A 63 6.90 -0.66 0.73
CA ALA A 63 6.26 0.42 1.47
C ALA A 63 7.30 1.47 1.85
N ASP A 64 6.85 2.71 2.06
CA ASP A 64 7.69 3.73 2.68
C ASP A 64 8.15 3.26 4.06
N LYS A 65 9.35 3.70 4.48
CA LYS A 65 9.90 3.31 5.77
C LYS A 65 9.18 3.98 6.94
N ALA A 66 8.53 5.12 6.69
CA ALA A 66 7.79 5.85 7.70
C ALA A 66 6.60 6.56 7.05
N PRO A 67 5.48 6.70 7.77
CA PRO A 67 4.38 7.52 7.30
C PRO A 67 4.78 8.99 7.17
N LYS A 68 4.08 9.71 6.30
CA LYS A 68 4.28 11.14 6.07
C LYS A 68 2.94 11.85 6.15
N SER A 69 2.97 13.15 6.46
CA SER A 69 1.78 13.98 6.46
C SER A 69 1.70 14.77 5.16
N ASP A 70 0.51 14.91 4.61
CA ASP A 70 0.29 15.82 3.48
C ASP A 70 0.06 17.26 3.97
N ALA A 71 -0.28 18.16 3.04
CA ALA A 71 -0.51 19.59 3.35
C ALA A 71 -1.67 19.79 4.32
N ASP A 72 -2.63 18.87 4.36
CA ASP A 72 -3.81 18.94 5.23
C ASP A 72 -3.60 18.22 6.57
N GLY A 73 -2.40 17.70 6.80
CA GLY A 73 -2.07 16.98 8.03
C GLY A 73 -2.53 15.53 8.04
N VAL A 74 -3.03 15.02 6.93
CA VAL A 74 -3.45 13.61 6.80
C VAL A 74 -2.20 12.73 6.73
N ARG A 75 -2.13 11.74 7.63
CA ARG A 75 -1.04 10.77 7.63
C ARG A 75 -1.27 9.71 6.56
N LYS A 76 -0.24 9.40 5.81
CA LYS A 76 -0.32 8.38 4.75
C LYS A 76 1.00 7.66 4.57
N ILE A 77 0.93 6.50 3.94
CA ILE A 77 2.09 5.72 3.56
C ILE A 77 1.87 5.19 2.13
N ASP A 78 2.91 5.21 1.34
CA ASP A 78 2.84 4.75 -0.05
C ASP A 78 3.41 3.35 -0.18
N VAL A 79 2.75 2.53 -1.01
CA VAL A 79 3.21 1.21 -1.43
C VAL A 79 3.19 1.19 -2.95
N TYR A 80 4.33 0.95 -3.57
CA TYR A 80 4.42 0.90 -5.04
C TYR A 80 5.71 0.22 -5.47
N PRO A 81 5.78 -0.26 -6.74
CA PRO A 81 7.03 -0.76 -7.31
C PRO A 81 8.03 0.39 -7.50
N ARG A 82 9.26 0.19 -7.06
CA ARG A 82 10.31 1.22 -7.06
C ARG A 82 11.41 0.90 -8.05
N GLY A 83 12.14 1.95 -8.45
CA GLY A 83 13.31 1.79 -9.29
C GLY A 83 12.99 1.39 -10.73
N GLN A 84 13.97 0.81 -11.36
CA GLN A 84 13.93 0.39 -12.76
C GLN A 84 14.25 -1.10 -12.87
N ASP A 85 13.81 -1.73 -13.96
CA ASP A 85 14.20 -3.11 -14.21
C ASP A 85 15.68 -3.18 -14.65
N HIS A 86 16.21 -4.40 -14.75
CA HIS A 86 17.61 -4.67 -15.12
C HIS A 86 17.79 -4.92 -16.61
N LYS A 87 16.86 -4.49 -17.45
CA LYS A 87 16.94 -4.67 -18.88
C LYS A 87 17.93 -3.68 -19.52
N LYS A 88 18.38 -3.97 -20.74
CA LYS A 88 19.29 -3.11 -21.50
C LYS A 88 18.72 -1.70 -21.73
N LYS A 89 17.40 -1.58 -21.92
CA LYS A 89 16.67 -0.31 -21.93
C LYS A 89 15.78 -0.28 -20.70
N PRO A 90 16.27 0.25 -19.57
CA PRO A 90 15.52 0.19 -18.32
C PRO A 90 14.18 0.91 -18.40
N VAL A 91 13.16 0.28 -17.82
CA VAL A 91 11.82 0.87 -17.66
C VAL A 91 11.53 0.93 -16.17
N ARG A 92 10.90 2.02 -15.75
CA ARG A 92 10.52 2.16 -14.34
C ARG A 92 9.50 1.11 -13.97
N ASN A 93 9.72 0.45 -12.82
CA ASN A 93 8.82 -0.60 -12.34
C ASN A 93 7.41 -0.09 -12.07
N ALA A 94 7.27 1.14 -11.56
CA ALA A 94 5.97 1.76 -11.37
C ALA A 94 5.22 1.96 -12.69
N GLU A 95 5.93 2.33 -13.76
CA GLU A 95 5.33 2.49 -15.08
C GLU A 95 4.80 1.17 -15.62
N LYS A 96 5.56 0.07 -15.46
CA LYS A 96 5.09 -1.27 -15.84
C LYS A 96 3.81 -1.63 -15.10
N ALA A 97 3.75 -1.36 -13.79
CA ALA A 97 2.58 -1.64 -12.98
C ALA A 97 1.35 -0.90 -13.52
N TYR A 98 1.51 0.35 -13.91
CA TYR A 98 0.44 1.16 -14.48
C TYR A 98 -0.03 0.64 -15.83
N LEU A 99 0.91 0.27 -16.71
CA LEU A 99 0.56 -0.25 -18.03
C LEU A 99 -0.26 -1.54 -17.91
N LEU A 100 0.09 -2.41 -16.98
CA LEU A 100 -0.63 -3.64 -16.73
C LEU A 100 -2.00 -3.39 -16.09
N HIS A 101 -2.11 -2.36 -15.27
CA HIS A 101 -3.36 -1.99 -14.61
C HIS A 101 -4.36 -1.35 -15.58
N TYR A 102 -3.96 -0.28 -16.25
CA TYR A 102 -4.84 0.48 -17.14
C TYR A 102 -4.89 -0.07 -18.55
N GLY A 103 -3.85 -0.74 -18.99
CA GLY A 103 -3.75 -1.24 -20.35
C GLY A 103 -3.17 -0.22 -21.32
N THR A 104 -3.00 -0.66 -22.54
CA THR A 104 -2.52 0.15 -23.67
C THR A 104 -3.45 -0.08 -24.85
N SER A 105 -3.16 0.56 -26.01
CA SER A 105 -3.90 0.30 -27.23
C SER A 105 -3.79 -1.16 -27.72
N ARG A 106 -2.81 -1.90 -27.21
CA ARG A 106 -2.53 -3.29 -27.60
C ARG A 106 -2.82 -4.31 -26.52
N ILE A 107 -2.86 -3.88 -25.25
CA ILE A 107 -3.01 -4.76 -24.09
C ILE A 107 -4.19 -4.29 -23.26
N ARG A 108 -5.10 -5.22 -22.96
CA ARG A 108 -6.21 -4.92 -22.07
C ARG A 108 -5.71 -4.79 -20.64
N GLY A 109 -6.10 -3.72 -19.94
CA GLY A 109 -5.79 -3.54 -18.53
C GLY A 109 -6.51 -4.53 -17.64
N SER A 110 -5.81 -5.05 -16.65
CA SER A 110 -6.36 -6.03 -15.70
C SER A 110 -6.95 -5.40 -14.44
N HIS A 111 -6.64 -4.13 -14.15
CA HIS A 111 -6.99 -3.45 -12.90
C HIS A 111 -6.49 -4.21 -11.65
N TRP A 112 -5.34 -4.86 -11.78
CA TRP A 112 -4.78 -5.73 -10.75
C TRP A 112 -4.44 -5.00 -9.45
N ILE A 113 -4.11 -3.71 -9.53
CA ILE A 113 -3.81 -2.88 -8.35
C ILE A 113 -5.06 -2.73 -7.49
N GLU A 114 -6.20 -2.43 -8.11
CA GLU A 114 -7.48 -2.33 -7.43
C GLU A 114 -7.88 -3.66 -6.79
N GLU A 115 -7.71 -4.75 -7.51
CA GLU A 115 -7.94 -6.11 -7.00
C GLU A 115 -7.08 -6.39 -5.76
N ALA A 116 -5.79 -6.02 -5.82
CA ALA A 116 -4.88 -6.21 -4.69
C ALA A 116 -5.32 -5.39 -3.47
N GLU A 117 -5.71 -4.14 -3.67
CA GLU A 117 -6.16 -3.27 -2.59
C GLU A 117 -7.45 -3.78 -1.95
N GLN A 118 -8.41 -4.21 -2.76
CA GLN A 118 -9.66 -4.79 -2.26
C GLN A 118 -9.41 -6.07 -1.45
N LYS A 119 -8.48 -6.89 -1.90
CA LYS A 119 -8.12 -8.12 -1.20
C LYS A 119 -7.42 -7.82 0.13
N ALA A 120 -6.60 -6.79 0.18
CA ALA A 120 -5.87 -6.41 1.39
C ALA A 120 -6.75 -5.76 2.46
N LEU A 121 -7.81 -5.07 2.06
CA LEU A 121 -8.60 -4.22 2.96
C LEU A 121 -9.09 -4.92 4.23
N PRO A 122 -9.71 -6.12 4.17
CA PRO A 122 -10.15 -6.79 5.40
C PRO A 122 -9.01 -7.09 6.36
N THR A 123 -7.86 -7.51 5.85
CA THR A 123 -6.68 -7.81 6.66
C THR A 123 -6.11 -6.54 7.28
N VAL A 124 -6.06 -5.46 6.51
CA VAL A 124 -5.61 -4.15 7.01
C VAL A 124 -6.51 -3.67 8.15
N GLN A 125 -7.83 -3.78 7.98
CA GLN A 125 -8.79 -3.38 9.00
C GLN A 125 -8.62 -4.21 10.27
N GLN A 126 -8.39 -5.51 10.15
CA GLN A 126 -8.16 -6.38 11.29
C GLN A 126 -6.87 -6.02 12.03
N VAL A 127 -5.79 -5.81 11.29
CA VAL A 127 -4.49 -5.40 11.86
C VAL A 127 -4.63 -4.07 12.60
N PHE A 128 -5.35 -3.11 12.03
CA PHE A 128 -5.61 -1.83 12.66
C PHE A 128 -6.37 -2.01 13.97
N GLY A 129 -7.42 -2.80 13.95
CA GLY A 129 -8.22 -3.08 15.16
C GLY A 129 -7.40 -3.74 16.27
N ASP A 130 -6.58 -4.72 15.91
CA ASP A 130 -5.72 -5.44 16.86
C ASP A 130 -4.70 -4.50 17.53
N ILE A 131 -4.06 -3.63 16.75
CA ILE A 131 -3.09 -2.67 17.27
C ILE A 131 -3.79 -1.67 18.19
N TRP A 132 -4.92 -1.14 17.75
CA TRP A 132 -5.72 -0.19 18.53
C TRP A 132 -6.15 -0.77 19.87
N ASP A 133 -6.72 -1.99 19.86
CA ASP A 133 -7.16 -2.67 21.07
C ASP A 133 -5.99 -2.91 22.03
N ARG A 134 -4.85 -3.29 21.51
CA ARG A 134 -3.64 -3.51 22.33
C ARG A 134 -3.21 -2.22 23.03
N HIS A 135 -3.25 -1.08 22.34
CA HIS A 135 -2.90 0.21 22.92
C HIS A 135 -3.90 0.66 23.98
N LEU A 136 -5.19 0.43 23.75
CA LEU A 136 -6.23 0.73 24.74
C LEU A 136 -6.07 -0.09 26.02
N LYS A 137 -5.68 -1.36 25.90
CA LYS A 137 -5.51 -2.26 27.04
C LYS A 137 -4.17 -2.09 27.75
N GLY A 138 -3.14 -1.73 27.02
CA GLY A 138 -1.80 -1.55 27.53
C GLY A 138 -1.57 -0.21 28.22
N GLY A 139 -2.54 0.67 28.12
CA GLY A 139 -2.69 1.98 28.71
C GLY A 139 -1.85 2.72 29.36
#